data_75ad63f6e089f5eb2f9e61bb0fe80505
#
_entry.id   75ad63f6e089f5eb2f9e61bb0fe80505
#
_cell.length_a   1.000
_cell.length_b   1.000
_cell.length_c   1.000
_cell.angle_alpha   90.00
_cell.angle_beta   90.00
_cell.angle_gamma   90.00
#
_symmetry.space_group_name_H-M   'P 1'
#
loop_
_entity.id
_entity.type
_entity.pdbx_description
1 polymer ?
#
loop_
_entity_poly.entity_id
_entity_poly.type
_entity_poly.pdbx_seq_one_letter_code
_entity_poly.pdbx_strand_id
1 'polypeptide(L)'
;SLKNQVDEESITYKADSSRRIAYELVEEILSKEGKNGRQCLLRTICEIAETPLSHNGLVGELLEVFFTPGNHEHIHDEYRHARKAGLHHVDCIKMYPDCAFGDGILDTFSLIKEFKFNNILTSWE
;
A
#
# COMPACT_ATOMS: atom_id res chain seq x y z
N SER A 1 -13.11 27.79 -13.09
CA SER A 1 -14.31 28.27 -12.41
C SER A 1 -14.37 27.76 -10.98
N LEU A 2 -15.10 28.46 -10.13
CA LEU A 2 -15.30 28.06 -8.73
C LEU A 2 -15.95 26.67 -8.62
N LYS A 3 -16.80 26.33 -9.54
CA LYS A 3 -17.48 25.02 -9.57
C LYS A 3 -16.50 23.88 -9.79
N ASN A 4 -15.50 24.07 -10.65
CA ASN A 4 -14.49 23.06 -10.91
C ASN A 4 -13.56 22.86 -9.72
N GLN A 5 -13.21 23.93 -9.00
CA GLN A 5 -12.38 23.85 -7.80
C GLN A 5 -13.08 23.09 -6.67
N VAL A 6 -14.37 23.34 -6.47
CA VAL A 6 -15.17 22.65 -5.45
C VAL A 6 -15.26 21.15 -5.77
N ASP A 7 -15.45 20.79 -7.03
CA ASP A 7 -15.53 19.39 -7.45
C ASP A 7 -14.19 18.66 -7.25
N GLU A 8 -13.07 19.31 -7.53
CA GLU A 8 -11.73 18.73 -7.32
C GLU A 8 -11.45 18.49 -5.84
N GLU A 9 -11.75 19.45 -4.97
CA GLU A 9 -11.59 19.32 -3.53
C GLU A 9 -12.47 18.21 -2.97
N SER A 10 -13.72 18.11 -3.44
CA SER A 10 -14.66 17.07 -3.02
C SER A 10 -14.19 15.68 -3.44
N ILE A 11 -13.66 15.53 -4.65
CA ILE A 11 -13.12 14.26 -5.15
C ILE A 11 -11.91 13.84 -4.34
N THR A 12 -10.99 14.77 -4.04
CA THR A 12 -9.80 14.51 -3.24
C THR A 12 -10.17 14.08 -1.82
N TYR A 13 -11.13 14.76 -1.20
CA TYR A 13 -11.63 14.40 0.13
C TYR A 13 -12.21 12.98 0.15
N LYS A 14 -13.02 12.62 -0.84
CA LYS A 14 -13.61 11.29 -0.95
C LYS A 14 -12.55 10.22 -1.17
N ALA A 15 -11.53 10.49 -1.99
CA ALA A 15 -10.43 9.58 -2.24
C ALA A 15 -9.64 9.29 -0.96
N ASP A 16 -9.33 10.31 -0.16
CA ASP A 16 -8.60 10.15 1.09
C ASP A 16 -9.43 9.40 2.13
N SER A 17 -10.71 9.70 2.24
CA SER A 17 -11.62 8.98 3.15
C SER A 17 -11.74 7.52 2.75
N SER A 18 -11.81 7.23 1.46
CA SER A 18 -11.88 5.85 0.94
C SER A 18 -10.58 5.10 1.22
N ARG A 19 -9.44 5.75 1.05
CA ARG A 19 -8.14 5.16 1.35
C ARG A 19 -8.01 4.81 2.83
N ARG A 20 -8.44 5.71 3.71
CA ARG A 20 -8.44 5.46 5.16
C ARG A 20 -9.25 4.23 5.52
N ILE A 21 -10.47 4.14 4.98
CA ILE A 21 -11.35 2.99 5.21
C ILE A 21 -10.70 1.71 4.67
N ALA A 22 -10.13 1.77 3.47
CA ALA A 22 -9.46 0.62 2.87
C ALA A 22 -8.26 0.15 3.70
N TYR A 23 -7.46 1.08 4.23
CA TYR A 23 -6.34 0.75 5.10
C TYR A 23 -6.81 0.09 6.38
N GLU A 24 -7.87 0.60 7.00
CA GLU A 24 -8.45 0.02 8.21
C GLU A 24 -8.95 -1.41 7.96
N LEU A 25 -9.57 -1.64 6.80
CA LEU A 25 -10.02 -2.97 6.40
C LEU A 25 -8.85 -3.94 6.20
N VAL A 26 -7.78 -3.49 5.55
CA VAL A 26 -6.58 -4.31 5.37
C VAL A 26 -5.98 -4.67 6.71
N GLU A 27 -5.87 -3.71 7.62
CA GLU A 27 -5.36 -3.95 8.98
C GLU A 27 -6.21 -4.97 9.73
N GLU A 28 -7.53 -4.87 9.61
CA GLU A 28 -8.46 -5.80 10.26
C GLU A 28 -8.34 -7.21 9.70
N ILE A 29 -8.27 -7.35 8.37
CA ILE A 29 -8.12 -8.64 7.70
C ILE A 29 -6.82 -9.32 8.15
N LEU A 30 -5.72 -8.60 8.16
CA LEU A 30 -4.42 -9.11 8.59
C LEU A 30 -4.44 -9.50 10.07
N SER A 31 -5.10 -8.69 10.91
CA SER A 31 -5.22 -8.98 12.34
C SER A 31 -6.01 -10.26 12.58
N LYS A 32 -7.04 -10.53 11.79
CA LYS A 32 -7.82 -11.77 11.87
C LYS A 32 -7.00 -12.99 11.49
N GLU A 33 -6.01 -12.82 10.64
CA GLU A 33 -5.07 -13.88 10.26
C GLU A 33 -3.94 -14.07 11.28
N GLY A 34 -3.97 -13.36 12.38
CA GLY A 34 -2.94 -13.44 13.43
C GLY A 34 -1.69 -12.62 13.14
N LYS A 35 -1.75 -11.75 12.15
CA LYS A 35 -0.63 -10.85 11.80
C LYS A 35 -0.82 -9.49 12.47
N ASN A 36 0.28 -8.73 12.62
CA ASN A 36 0.18 -7.33 13.07
C ASN A 36 -0.20 -6.46 11.86
N GLY A 37 -1.51 -6.25 11.67
CA GLY A 37 -2.03 -5.57 10.49
C GLY A 37 -1.47 -4.17 10.30
N ARG A 38 -1.42 -3.38 11.37
CA ARG A 38 -0.92 -2.00 11.32
C ARG A 38 0.56 -1.96 10.90
N GLN A 39 1.38 -2.74 11.57
CA GLN A 39 2.82 -2.77 11.29
C GLN A 39 3.11 -3.29 9.88
N CYS A 40 2.40 -4.31 9.43
CA CYS A 40 2.57 -4.85 8.10
C CYS A 40 2.12 -3.86 7.02
N LEU A 41 1.05 -3.11 7.26
CA LEU A 41 0.61 -2.06 6.34
C LEU A 41 1.63 -0.93 6.26
N LEU A 42 2.11 -0.45 7.40
CA LEU A 42 3.13 0.62 7.44
C LEU A 42 4.41 0.19 6.73
N ARG A 43 4.84 -1.05 6.96
CA ARG A 43 6.01 -1.61 6.29
C ARG A 43 5.81 -1.63 4.77
N THR A 44 4.64 -2.01 4.30
CA THR A 44 4.33 -2.05 2.87
C THR A 44 4.38 -0.66 2.25
N ILE A 45 3.81 0.34 2.92
CA ILE A 45 3.86 1.74 2.45
C ILE A 45 5.32 2.20 2.35
N CYS A 46 6.13 1.89 3.35
CA CYS A 46 7.56 2.22 3.37
C CYS A 46 8.30 1.55 2.21
N GLU A 47 8.10 0.26 2.00
CA GLU A 47 8.77 -0.51 0.95
C GLU A 47 8.42 -0.01 -0.45
N ILE A 48 7.15 0.32 -0.69
CA ILE A 48 6.71 0.84 -2.00
C ILE A 48 7.29 2.23 -2.25
N ALA A 49 7.39 3.07 -1.22
CA ALA A 49 8.02 4.38 -1.35
C ALA A 49 9.52 4.26 -1.65
N GLU A 50 10.18 3.27 -1.07
CA GLU A 50 11.59 2.99 -1.33
C GLU A 50 11.82 2.44 -2.72
N THR A 51 10.97 1.50 -3.16
CA THR A 51 11.10 0.84 -4.46
C THR A 51 9.75 0.87 -5.18
N PRO A 52 9.47 1.92 -5.96
CA PRO A 52 8.20 2.06 -6.67
C PRO A 52 7.90 0.90 -7.62
N LEU A 53 6.62 0.53 -7.69
CA LEU A 53 6.14 -0.58 -8.49
C LEU A 53 5.56 -0.17 -9.86
N SER A 54 5.67 1.12 -10.22
CA SER A 54 5.08 1.67 -11.45
C SER A 54 5.56 0.97 -12.73
N HIS A 55 6.75 0.36 -12.69
CA HIS A 55 7.31 -0.35 -13.84
C HIS A 55 6.90 -1.82 -13.93
N ASN A 56 6.10 -2.29 -12.98
CA ASN A 56 5.67 -3.69 -12.91
C ASN A 56 4.26 -3.91 -13.46
N GLY A 57 3.89 -3.16 -14.51
CA GLY A 57 2.61 -3.29 -15.18
C GLY A 57 1.47 -2.61 -14.44
N LEU A 58 0.24 -2.89 -14.88
CA LEU A 58 -0.96 -2.26 -14.33
C LEU A 58 -1.16 -2.59 -12.86
N VAL A 59 -0.94 -3.83 -12.47
CA VAL A 59 -1.11 -4.25 -11.06
C VAL A 59 -0.11 -3.53 -10.18
N GLY A 60 1.14 -3.40 -10.62
CA GLY A 60 2.16 -2.63 -9.90
C GLY A 60 1.78 -1.17 -9.74
N GLU A 61 1.26 -0.56 -10.79
CA GLU A 61 0.75 0.82 -10.74
C GLU A 61 -0.40 0.98 -9.74
N LEU A 62 -1.36 0.07 -9.75
CA LEU A 62 -2.49 0.12 -8.84
C LEU A 62 -2.04 -0.02 -7.38
N LEU A 63 -1.11 -0.94 -7.11
CA LEU A 63 -0.57 -1.11 -5.77
C LEU A 63 0.19 0.14 -5.32
N GLU A 64 0.97 0.74 -6.21
CA GLU A 64 1.69 1.96 -5.89
C GLU A 64 0.73 3.09 -5.51
N VAL A 65 -0.31 3.30 -6.30
CA VAL A 65 -1.33 4.33 -6.02
C VAL A 65 -2.03 4.03 -4.69
N PHE A 66 -2.41 2.79 -4.46
CA PHE A 66 -3.12 2.38 -3.23
C PHE A 66 -2.26 2.59 -1.98
N PHE A 67 -1.00 2.19 -2.03
CA PHE A 67 -0.09 2.27 -0.88
C PHE A 67 0.70 3.57 -0.81
N THR A 68 0.35 4.58 -1.61
CA THR A 68 0.96 5.90 -1.55
C THR A 68 -0.04 6.89 -0.95
N PRO A 69 -0.01 7.11 0.36
CA PRO A 69 -0.96 8.02 1.01
C PRO A 69 -0.74 9.46 0.56
N GLY A 70 -1.84 10.19 0.41
CA GLY A 70 -1.80 11.61 0.09
C GLY A 70 -1.36 12.46 1.29
N ASN A 71 -1.11 13.74 1.04
CA ASN A 71 -0.67 14.70 2.06
C ASN A 71 -1.84 15.39 2.78
N HIS A 72 -3.01 14.76 2.79
CA HIS A 72 -4.21 15.34 3.38
C HIS A 72 -4.39 14.92 4.84
N GLU A 73 -5.05 15.79 5.61
CA GLU A 73 -5.19 15.65 7.06
C GLU A 73 -6.07 14.47 7.50
N HIS A 74 -6.83 13.87 6.58
CA HIS A 74 -7.79 12.81 6.90
C HIS A 74 -7.16 11.41 7.02
N ILE A 75 -5.87 11.29 6.79
CA ILE A 75 -5.11 10.05 6.94
C ILE A 75 -4.19 10.19 8.14
N HIS A 76 -4.08 9.14 8.97
CA HIS A 76 -3.20 9.14 10.12
C HIS A 76 -1.75 9.47 9.72
N ASP A 77 -1.08 10.27 10.54
CA ASP A 77 0.29 10.70 10.29
C ASP A 77 1.27 9.54 10.15
N GLU A 78 1.00 8.42 10.80
CA GLU A 78 1.84 7.22 10.72
C GLU A 78 2.01 6.73 9.30
N TYR A 79 0.96 6.79 8.47
CA TYR A 79 1.02 6.38 7.07
C TYR A 79 1.94 7.30 6.27
N ARG A 80 1.84 8.59 6.52
CA ARG A 80 2.71 9.58 5.87
C ARG A 80 4.16 9.44 6.31
N HIS A 81 4.38 9.15 7.58
CA HIS A 81 5.72 8.89 8.12
C HIS A 81 6.34 7.65 7.48
N ALA A 82 5.55 6.59 7.28
CA ALA A 82 6.01 5.37 6.62
C ALA A 82 6.47 5.66 5.18
N ARG A 83 5.68 6.43 4.44
CA ARG A 83 6.04 6.85 3.09
C ARG A 83 7.33 7.67 3.08
N LYS A 84 7.43 8.63 4.00
CA LYS A 84 8.60 9.49 4.14
C LYS A 84 9.86 8.68 4.44
N ALA A 85 9.75 7.72 5.35
CA ALA A 85 10.84 6.82 5.70
C ALA A 85 11.33 6.05 4.46
N GLY A 86 10.42 5.52 3.66
CA GLY A 86 10.76 4.82 2.43
C GLY A 86 11.45 5.74 1.41
N LEU A 87 10.96 6.97 1.25
CA LEU A 87 11.57 7.95 0.35
C LEU A 87 13.00 8.31 0.78
N HIS A 88 13.31 8.23 2.06
CA HIS A 88 14.64 8.46 2.61
C HIS A 88 15.49 7.19 2.69
N HIS A 89 15.02 6.08 2.10
CA HIS A 89 15.72 4.80 2.08
C HIS A 89 16.05 4.22 3.46
N VAL A 90 15.16 4.44 4.43
CA VAL A 90 15.25 3.79 5.74
C VAL A 90 14.94 2.30 5.57
N ASP A 91 15.60 1.45 6.37
CA ASP A 91 15.33 0.01 6.35
C ASP A 91 13.93 -0.27 6.90
N CYS A 92 12.99 -0.55 6.02
CA CYS A 92 11.58 -0.71 6.36
C CYS A 92 11.34 -1.91 7.29
N ILE A 93 12.11 -2.98 7.13
CA ILE A 93 11.99 -4.17 7.98
C ILE A 93 12.42 -3.86 9.41
N LYS A 94 13.50 -3.11 9.56
CA LYS A 94 13.99 -2.70 10.88
C LYS A 94 13.10 -1.65 11.53
N MET A 95 12.50 -0.77 10.72
CA MET A 95 11.60 0.26 11.23
C MET A 95 10.28 -0.31 11.73
N TYR A 96 9.81 -1.39 11.10
CA TYR A 96 8.55 -2.05 11.46
C TYR A 96 8.80 -3.52 11.86
N PRO A 97 9.48 -3.75 12.99
CA PRO A 97 9.90 -5.11 13.37
C PRO A 97 8.73 -5.99 13.84
N ASP A 98 7.60 -5.40 14.19
CA ASP A 98 6.44 -6.15 14.64
C ASP A 98 5.68 -6.83 13.49
N CYS A 99 6.04 -6.53 12.24
CA CYS A 99 5.58 -7.31 11.10
C CYS A 99 6.59 -8.43 10.85
N ALA A 100 6.22 -9.67 11.17
CA ALA A 100 7.12 -10.81 11.07
C ALA A 100 7.61 -11.01 9.63
N PHE A 101 8.81 -11.55 9.48
CA PHE A 101 9.39 -11.85 8.18
C PHE A 101 8.48 -12.80 7.41
N GLY A 102 8.16 -12.46 6.17
CA GLY A 102 7.26 -13.25 5.34
C GLY A 102 5.77 -12.89 5.50
N ASP A 103 5.40 -12.13 6.53
CA ASP A 103 4.01 -11.71 6.76
C ASP A 103 3.65 -10.39 6.08
N GLY A 104 4.59 -9.77 5.39
CA GLY A 104 4.34 -8.54 4.66
C GLY A 104 3.33 -8.74 3.52
N ILE A 105 2.55 -7.70 3.23
CA ILE A 105 1.52 -7.75 2.19
C ILE A 105 2.15 -8.04 0.83
N LEU A 106 3.28 -7.42 0.52
CA LEU A 106 3.97 -7.64 -0.75
C LEU A 106 4.54 -9.06 -0.85
N ASP A 107 4.96 -9.66 0.25
CA ASP A 107 5.44 -11.05 0.28
C ASP A 107 4.35 -12.00 -0.17
N THR A 108 3.15 -11.86 0.40
CA THR A 108 1.98 -12.66 0.02
C THR A 108 1.59 -12.41 -1.44
N PHE A 109 1.59 -11.15 -1.85
CA PHE A 109 1.23 -10.76 -3.21
C PHE A 109 2.22 -11.31 -4.23
N SER A 110 3.52 -11.30 -3.94
CA SER A 110 4.55 -11.83 -4.82
C SER A 110 4.36 -13.32 -5.07
N LEU A 111 4.02 -14.08 -4.04
CA LEU A 111 3.74 -15.52 -4.17
C LEU A 111 2.52 -15.76 -5.08
N ILE A 112 1.45 -15.01 -4.89
CA ILE A 112 0.24 -15.12 -5.70
C ILE A 112 0.54 -14.74 -7.15
N LYS A 113 1.30 -13.69 -7.38
CA LYS A 113 1.67 -13.22 -8.71
C LYS A 113 2.49 -14.26 -9.46
N GLU A 114 3.48 -14.85 -8.82
CA GLU A 114 4.29 -15.92 -9.41
C GLU A 114 3.43 -17.13 -9.80
N PHE A 115 2.55 -17.53 -8.91
CA PHE A 115 1.63 -18.66 -9.15
C PHE A 115 0.74 -18.38 -10.37
N LYS A 116 0.10 -17.22 -10.42
CA LYS A 116 -0.78 -16.84 -11.53
C LYS A 116 -0.02 -16.68 -12.83
N PHE A 117 1.16 -16.11 -12.79
CA PHE A 117 1.98 -15.91 -13.98
C PHE A 117 2.40 -17.26 -14.58
N ASN A 118 2.83 -18.21 -13.76
CA ASN A 118 3.18 -19.53 -14.19
C ASN A 118 2.00 -20.27 -14.82
N ASN A 119 0.81 -20.15 -14.21
CA ASN A 119 -0.41 -20.75 -14.74
C ASN A 119 -0.82 -20.14 -16.08
N ILE A 120 -0.68 -18.83 -16.23
CA ILE A 120 -0.99 -18.13 -17.49
C ILE A 120 -0.02 -18.58 -18.58
N LEU A 121 1.28 -18.67 -18.30
CA LEU A 121 2.28 -19.13 -19.26
C LEU A 121 1.99 -20.56 -19.70
N THR A 122 1.62 -21.43 -18.77
CA THR A 122 1.26 -22.81 -19.07
C THR A 122 0.02 -22.90 -19.95
N SER A 123 -0.95 -22.00 -19.75
CA SER A 123 -2.17 -21.93 -20.56
C SER A 123 -1.93 -21.47 -21.99
N TRP A 124 -0.89 -20.68 -22.21
CA TRP A 124 -0.58 -20.14 -23.54
C TRP A 124 0.29 -21.07 -24.39
N GLU A 125 0.92 -22.03 -23.76
CA GLU A 125 1.70 -23.05 -24.44
C GLU A 125 0.83 -24.23 -24.89
#